data_42a13d6660593ba8dabc71b47cae5e6a
#
_entry.id   42a13d6660593ba8dabc71b47cae5e6a
#
_cell.length_a   1.000
_cell.length_b   1.000
_cell.length_c   1.000
_cell.angle_alpha   90.00
_cell.angle_beta   90.00
_cell.angle_gamma   90.00
#
_symmetry.space_group_name_H-M   'P 1'
#
loop_
_entity.id
_entity.type
_entity.pdbx_description
1 polymer ?
#
loop_
_entity_poly.entity_id
_entity_poly.type
_entity_poly.pdbx_seq_one_letter_code
_entity_poly.pdbx_strand_id
1 'polypeptide(L)'
;MENEGLQFLYLSEPDMLEAGVLDMKQCVRTMEDMFLLAGKGDYVMGGPKGNSHGIMLWYPENPAFEGMPKAGPDRRYMVMPAYLGGRFHVTGQKWYGSNVENIKKGMPRSILMFSLNDADTGAPMAIMSA
;
A
#
# COMPACT_ATOMS: atom_id res chain seq x y z
N MET A 1 8.36 -24.25 24.58
CA MET A 1 8.56 -23.24 23.51
C MET A 1 7.82 -22.01 23.96
N GLU A 2 8.54 -20.97 24.29
CA GLU A 2 7.92 -19.67 24.50
C GLU A 2 7.26 -19.28 23.18
N ASN A 3 5.98 -19.01 23.22
CA ASN A 3 5.22 -18.55 22.06
C ASN A 3 5.57 -17.08 21.86
N GLU A 4 6.71 -16.84 21.18
CA GLU A 4 7.00 -15.50 20.68
C GLU A 4 5.92 -15.19 19.64
N GLY A 5 5.00 -14.28 19.99
CA GLY A 5 3.94 -13.86 19.09
C GLY A 5 4.49 -13.35 17.76
N LEU A 6 3.64 -13.24 16.75
CA LEU A 6 4.03 -12.70 15.43
C LEU A 6 4.67 -11.31 15.60
N GLN A 7 5.86 -11.15 15.06
CA GLN A 7 6.58 -9.89 15.04
C GLN A 7 6.68 -9.39 13.61
N PHE A 8 6.64 -8.08 13.42
CA PHE A 8 6.86 -7.43 12.13
C PHE A 8 7.54 -6.07 12.32
N LEU A 9 8.16 -5.58 11.26
CA LEU A 9 8.82 -4.28 11.26
C LEU A 9 7.81 -3.17 11.02
N TYR A 10 7.97 -2.06 11.76
CA TYR A 10 7.37 -0.79 11.40
C TYR A 10 8.50 0.16 10.95
N LEU A 11 8.41 0.65 9.71
CA LEU A 11 9.39 1.56 9.12
C LEU A 11 8.74 2.92 8.88
N SER A 12 9.16 3.88 9.66
CA SER A 12 8.77 5.28 9.49
C SER A 12 9.42 5.90 8.25
N GLU A 13 9.05 7.12 7.88
CA GLU A 13 9.71 7.84 6.78
C GLU A 13 11.23 7.95 6.98
N PRO A 14 11.77 8.37 8.14
CA PRO A 14 13.21 8.34 8.39
C PRO A 14 13.84 6.97 8.19
N ASP A 15 13.21 5.88 8.66
CA ASP A 15 13.71 4.52 8.48
C ASP A 15 13.76 4.12 7.00
N MET A 16 12.77 4.52 6.21
CA MET A 16 12.73 4.27 4.77
C MET A 16 13.85 5.02 4.03
N LEU A 17 14.14 6.26 4.44
CA LEU A 17 15.25 7.03 3.89
C LEU A 17 16.60 6.38 4.22
N GLU A 18 16.79 5.93 5.46
CA GLU A 18 18.00 5.21 5.89
C GLU A 18 18.15 3.87 5.15
N ALA A 19 17.06 3.17 4.91
CA ALA A 19 17.04 1.93 4.13
C ALA A 19 17.40 2.11 2.64
N GLY A 20 17.53 3.35 2.17
CA GLY A 20 17.97 3.65 0.81
C GLY A 20 16.85 3.76 -0.23
N VAL A 21 15.64 4.11 0.18
CA VAL A 21 14.50 4.27 -0.76
C VAL A 21 14.77 5.29 -1.87
N LEU A 22 15.73 6.19 -1.68
CA LEU A 22 16.15 7.18 -2.68
C LEU A 22 17.31 6.71 -3.57
N ASP A 23 17.80 5.48 -3.42
CA ASP A 23 18.77 4.89 -4.35
C ASP A 23 18.08 4.62 -5.71
N MET A 24 18.13 5.62 -6.57
CA MET A 24 17.47 5.56 -7.88
C MET A 24 18.02 4.44 -8.76
N LYS A 25 19.31 4.13 -8.66
CA LYS A 25 19.93 3.04 -9.45
C LYS A 25 19.35 1.68 -9.04
N GLN A 26 19.19 1.43 -7.76
CA GLN A 26 18.54 0.22 -7.26
C GLN A 26 17.06 0.19 -7.60
N CYS A 27 16.37 1.33 -7.47
CA CYS A 27 14.96 1.46 -7.83
C CYS A 27 14.73 1.03 -9.29
N VAL A 28 15.51 1.55 -10.24
CA VAL A 28 15.40 1.19 -11.66
C VAL A 28 15.57 -0.30 -11.87
N ARG A 29 16.58 -0.92 -11.28
CA ARG A 29 16.82 -2.38 -11.39
C ARG A 29 15.64 -3.18 -10.82
N THR A 30 15.13 -2.78 -9.67
CA THR A 30 13.98 -3.44 -9.03
C THR A 30 12.74 -3.33 -9.91
N MET A 31 12.50 -2.19 -10.52
CA MET A 31 11.39 -1.98 -11.43
C MET A 31 11.54 -2.79 -12.72
N GLU A 32 12.75 -2.93 -13.27
CA GLU A 32 13.01 -3.84 -14.39
C GLU A 32 12.66 -5.28 -14.07
N ASP A 33 13.10 -5.78 -12.92
CA ASP A 33 12.74 -7.13 -12.45
C ASP A 33 11.22 -7.29 -12.31
N MET A 34 10.54 -6.32 -11.73
CA MET A 34 9.09 -6.33 -11.58
C MET A 34 8.39 -6.36 -12.95
N PHE A 35 8.82 -5.55 -13.91
CA PHE A 35 8.23 -5.55 -15.26
C PHE A 35 8.47 -6.85 -16.01
N LEU A 36 9.63 -7.48 -15.83
CA LEU A 36 9.91 -8.81 -16.40
C LEU A 36 8.97 -9.88 -15.83
N LEU A 37 8.72 -9.84 -14.52
CA LEU A 37 7.75 -10.73 -13.87
C LEU A 37 6.33 -10.45 -14.34
N ALA A 38 5.95 -9.19 -14.45
CA ALA A 38 4.65 -8.81 -14.99
C ALA A 38 4.46 -9.30 -16.42
N GLY A 39 5.47 -9.18 -17.28
CA GLY A 39 5.46 -9.69 -18.65
C GLY A 39 5.34 -11.22 -18.73
N LYS A 40 5.81 -11.95 -17.72
CA LYS A 40 5.65 -13.41 -17.60
C LYS A 40 4.31 -13.82 -16.99
N GLY A 41 3.57 -12.89 -16.41
CA GLY A 41 2.34 -13.16 -15.67
C GLY A 41 2.55 -13.70 -14.25
N ASP A 42 3.77 -13.55 -13.69
CA ASP A 42 4.10 -14.00 -12.33
C ASP A 42 3.73 -12.94 -11.29
N TYR A 43 2.47 -12.58 -11.27
CA TYR A 43 1.86 -11.65 -10.32
C TYR A 43 0.35 -11.90 -10.22
N VAL A 44 -0.24 -11.45 -9.13
CA VAL A 44 -1.70 -11.41 -8.96
C VAL A 44 -2.08 -10.04 -8.42
N MET A 45 -3.10 -9.44 -9.00
CA MET A 45 -3.65 -8.18 -8.50
C MET A 45 -5.05 -8.40 -7.94
N GLY A 46 -5.34 -7.78 -6.81
CA GLY A 46 -6.67 -7.76 -6.22
C GLY A 46 -7.60 -6.74 -6.86
N GLY A 47 -8.76 -6.61 -6.26
CA GLY A 47 -9.84 -5.75 -6.73
C GLY A 47 -10.87 -6.50 -7.60
N PRO A 48 -12.01 -5.88 -7.91
CA PRO A 48 -13.14 -6.55 -8.55
C PRO A 48 -12.83 -7.19 -9.91
N LYS A 49 -11.82 -6.67 -10.61
CA LYS A 49 -11.42 -7.16 -11.93
C LYS A 49 -10.00 -7.74 -11.95
N GLY A 50 -9.35 -7.87 -10.80
CA GLY A 50 -7.96 -8.33 -10.73
C GLY A 50 -6.95 -7.47 -11.51
N ASN A 51 -7.19 -6.16 -11.62
CA ASN A 51 -6.45 -5.26 -12.52
C ASN A 51 -5.88 -4.02 -11.84
N SER A 52 -5.57 -4.10 -10.56
CA SER A 52 -4.93 -3.01 -9.79
C SER A 52 -5.76 -1.78 -9.47
N HIS A 53 -7.00 -1.67 -9.92
CA HIS A 53 -7.82 -0.50 -9.55
C HIS A 53 -8.22 -0.47 -8.08
N GLY A 54 -7.84 -1.49 -7.30
CA GLY A 54 -8.04 -1.54 -5.87
C GLY A 54 -9.50 -1.58 -5.44
N ILE A 55 -9.68 -1.52 -4.14
CA ILE A 55 -10.99 -1.40 -3.50
C ILE A 55 -11.08 0.00 -2.91
N MET A 56 -12.10 0.75 -3.30
CA MET A 56 -12.29 2.13 -2.85
C MET A 56 -13.48 2.24 -1.91
N LEU A 57 -13.28 2.96 -0.83
CA LEU A 57 -14.34 3.45 0.04
C LEU A 57 -14.59 4.92 -0.33
N TRP A 58 -15.78 5.21 -0.82
CA TRP A 58 -16.25 6.57 -1.04
C TRP A 58 -17.23 6.98 0.05
N TYR A 59 -17.14 8.22 0.49
CA TYR A 59 -18.08 8.76 1.46
C TYR A 59 -19.38 9.18 0.75
N PRO A 60 -20.53 9.09 1.42
CA PRO A 60 -21.81 9.44 0.83
C PRO A 60 -21.98 10.96 0.66
N GLU A 61 -22.72 11.36 -0.36
CA GLU A 61 -23.12 12.77 -0.57
C GLU A 61 -23.96 13.28 0.61
N ASN A 62 -24.84 12.42 1.12
CA ASN A 62 -25.75 12.73 2.23
C ASN A 62 -25.52 11.73 3.37
N PRO A 63 -24.61 12.05 4.31
CA PRO A 63 -24.36 11.19 5.46
C PRO A 63 -25.62 10.97 6.30
N ALA A 64 -25.85 9.72 6.70
CA ALA A 64 -27.02 9.34 7.50
C ALA A 64 -26.82 9.64 9.00
N PHE A 65 -25.59 9.88 9.43
CA PHE A 65 -25.25 10.08 10.84
C PHE A 65 -24.40 11.32 11.03
N GLU A 66 -24.59 12.01 12.15
CA GLU A 66 -23.74 13.09 12.56
C GLU A 66 -22.29 12.63 12.75
N GLY A 67 -21.33 13.40 12.23
CA GLY A 67 -19.92 13.06 12.26
C GLY A 67 -19.45 12.09 11.16
N MET A 68 -20.36 11.45 10.43
CA MET A 68 -19.96 10.66 9.25
C MET A 68 -19.37 11.60 8.19
N PRO A 69 -18.18 11.28 7.63
CA PRO A 69 -17.62 12.10 6.58
C PRO A 69 -18.51 12.19 5.35
N LYS A 70 -18.61 13.38 4.79
CA LYS A 70 -19.32 13.65 3.55
C LYS A 70 -18.41 13.50 2.35
N ALA A 71 -18.96 13.12 1.20
CA ALA A 71 -18.26 13.16 -0.09
C ALA A 71 -17.63 14.54 -0.35
N GLY A 72 -16.52 14.54 -1.06
CA GLY A 72 -15.80 15.74 -1.44
C GLY A 72 -14.80 15.41 -2.54
N PRO A 73 -14.18 16.43 -3.14
CA PRO A 73 -13.19 16.22 -4.20
C PRO A 73 -12.05 15.30 -3.72
N ASP A 74 -11.91 14.18 -4.40
CA ASP A 74 -10.87 13.17 -4.12
C ASP A 74 -10.86 12.66 -2.65
N ARG A 75 -12.01 12.69 -1.98
CA ARG A 75 -12.14 12.23 -0.61
C ARG A 75 -12.52 10.75 -0.60
N ARG A 76 -11.52 9.89 -0.43
CA ARG A 76 -11.68 8.43 -0.45
C ARG A 76 -10.63 7.72 0.39
N TYR A 77 -10.88 6.48 0.64
CA TYR A 77 -9.89 5.53 1.15
C TYR A 77 -9.75 4.37 0.16
N MET A 78 -8.52 3.91 -0.09
CA MET A 78 -8.25 2.89 -1.09
C MET A 78 -7.27 1.85 -0.56
N VAL A 79 -7.48 0.59 -0.96
CA VAL A 79 -6.58 -0.54 -0.71
C VAL A 79 -6.28 -1.23 -2.04
N MET A 80 -5.02 -1.54 -2.30
CA MET A 80 -4.54 -2.15 -3.53
C MET A 80 -3.70 -3.40 -3.20
N PRO A 81 -4.35 -4.55 -2.92
CA PRO A 81 -3.63 -5.78 -2.63
C PRO A 81 -3.07 -6.40 -3.91
N ALA A 82 -1.86 -6.99 -3.79
CA ALA A 82 -1.20 -7.68 -4.88
C ALA A 82 -0.21 -8.74 -4.36
N TYR A 83 0.12 -9.69 -5.24
CA TYR A 83 1.24 -10.61 -5.10
C TYR A 83 2.24 -10.35 -6.21
N LEU A 84 3.52 -10.45 -5.92
CA LEU A 84 4.61 -10.41 -6.89
C LEU A 84 5.53 -11.62 -6.67
N GLY A 85 5.77 -12.35 -7.75
CA GLY A 85 6.53 -13.59 -7.74
C GLY A 85 8.04 -13.43 -7.88
N GLY A 86 8.67 -14.40 -8.51
CA GLY A 86 10.11 -14.45 -8.72
C GLY A 86 10.91 -14.33 -7.42
N ARG A 87 11.98 -13.54 -7.44
CA ARG A 87 12.81 -13.30 -6.25
C ARG A 87 12.10 -12.57 -5.12
N PHE A 88 10.98 -11.90 -5.40
CA PHE A 88 10.23 -11.18 -4.37
C PHE A 88 9.35 -12.11 -3.54
N HIS A 89 8.58 -12.97 -4.20
CA HIS A 89 7.67 -13.93 -3.58
C HIS A 89 6.94 -13.34 -2.37
N VAL A 90 6.24 -12.24 -2.57
CA VAL A 90 5.65 -11.42 -1.51
C VAL A 90 4.23 -11.05 -1.86
N THR A 91 3.37 -11.06 -0.86
CA THR A 91 2.04 -10.47 -0.91
C THR A 91 2.04 -9.17 -0.13
N GLY A 92 1.23 -8.22 -0.52
CA GLY A 92 1.15 -6.97 0.21
C GLY A 92 0.08 -6.04 -0.32
N GLN A 93 0.07 -4.84 0.18
CA GLN A 93 -0.88 -3.83 -0.26
C GLN A 93 -0.31 -2.42 -0.12
N LYS A 94 -0.70 -1.56 -1.04
CA LYS A 94 -0.71 -0.13 -0.83
C LYS A 94 -2.08 0.29 -0.31
N TRP A 95 -2.12 1.08 0.73
CA TRP A 95 -3.34 1.65 1.28
C TRP A 95 -3.16 3.13 1.59
N TYR A 96 -4.16 3.92 1.30
CA TYR A 96 -4.07 5.36 1.50
C TYR A 96 -5.42 6.04 1.63
N GLY A 97 -5.43 7.11 2.42
CA GLY A 97 -6.49 8.10 2.43
C GLY A 97 -6.14 9.26 1.50
N SER A 98 -7.14 9.80 0.83
CA SER A 98 -6.99 10.98 -0.02
C SER A 98 -8.08 12.00 0.28
N ASN A 99 -7.69 13.27 0.35
CA ASN A 99 -8.60 14.39 0.51
C ASN A 99 -7.89 15.69 0.08
N VAL A 100 -8.39 16.35 -0.94
CA VAL A 100 -7.84 17.61 -1.45
C VAL A 100 -7.79 18.69 -0.36
N GLU A 101 -8.74 18.70 0.56
CA GLU A 101 -8.82 19.67 1.66
C GLU A 101 -7.65 19.54 2.67
N ASN A 102 -6.90 18.44 2.65
CA ASN A 102 -5.71 18.28 3.50
C ASN A 102 -4.66 19.34 3.22
N ILE A 103 -4.53 19.79 1.98
CA ILE A 103 -3.58 20.84 1.57
C ILE A 103 -3.80 22.12 2.38
N LYS A 104 -5.06 22.48 2.64
CA LYS A 104 -5.42 23.65 3.46
C LYS A 104 -4.98 23.53 4.91
N LYS A 105 -4.71 22.31 5.37
CA LYS A 105 -4.24 21.99 6.73
C LYS A 105 -2.74 21.75 6.80
N GLY A 106 -2.00 21.99 5.70
CA GLY A 106 -0.56 21.72 5.61
C GLY A 106 -0.22 20.24 5.54
N MET A 107 -1.19 19.37 5.20
CA MET A 107 -0.98 17.92 5.04
C MET A 107 -0.96 17.54 3.56
N PRO A 108 -0.27 16.45 3.18
CA PRO A 108 -0.34 15.91 1.84
C PRO A 108 -1.79 15.54 1.46
N ARG A 109 -2.13 15.71 0.18
CA ARG A 109 -3.43 15.28 -0.36
C ARG A 109 -3.69 13.79 -0.11
N SER A 110 -2.67 12.97 -0.31
CA SER A 110 -2.70 11.53 -0.08
C SER A 110 -1.66 11.14 0.94
N ILE A 111 -2.05 10.31 1.89
CA ILE A 111 -1.18 9.77 2.94
C ILE A 111 -1.22 8.25 2.80
N LEU A 112 -0.06 7.66 2.53
CA LEU A 112 0.08 6.29 2.09
C LEU A 112 0.86 5.45 3.09
N MET A 113 0.56 4.16 3.06
CA MET A 113 1.36 3.13 3.71
C MET A 113 1.42 1.89 2.82
N PHE A 114 2.49 1.10 2.96
CA PHE A 114 2.60 -0.24 2.40
C PHE A 114 2.65 -1.26 3.52
N SER A 115 2.03 -2.42 3.31
CA SER A 115 2.32 -3.61 4.10
C SER A 115 2.88 -4.69 3.20
N LEU A 116 3.84 -5.46 3.72
CA LEU A 116 4.33 -6.68 3.10
C LEU A 116 4.05 -7.87 4.01
N ASN A 117 3.65 -8.96 3.39
CA ASN A 117 3.30 -10.20 4.04
C ASN A 117 3.99 -11.36 3.34
N ASP A 118 4.41 -12.35 4.09
CA ASP A 118 4.87 -13.62 3.54
C ASP A 118 3.79 -14.23 2.65
N ALA A 119 4.15 -14.62 1.44
CA ALA A 119 3.18 -15.06 0.44
C ALA A 119 2.56 -16.44 0.76
N ASP A 120 3.27 -17.30 1.47
CA ASP A 120 2.83 -18.66 1.76
C ASP A 120 1.95 -18.72 3.01
N THR A 121 2.26 -17.92 4.01
CA THR A 121 1.60 -17.98 5.32
C THR A 121 0.64 -16.81 5.57
N GLY A 122 0.80 -15.70 4.84
CA GLY A 122 0.09 -14.46 5.11
C GLY A 122 0.64 -13.67 6.31
N ALA A 123 1.69 -14.17 6.97
CA ALA A 123 2.25 -13.52 8.15
C ALA A 123 2.77 -12.12 7.80
N PRO A 124 2.51 -11.09 8.64
CA PRO A 124 3.04 -9.76 8.41
C PRO A 124 4.56 -9.75 8.51
N MET A 125 5.21 -9.03 7.60
CA MET A 125 6.67 -8.82 7.57
C MET A 125 7.02 -7.38 7.91
N ALA A 126 6.34 -6.42 7.30
CA ALA A 126 6.59 -5.01 7.52
C ALA A 126 5.37 -4.14 7.20
N ILE A 127 5.27 -3.01 7.90
CA ILE A 127 4.44 -1.86 7.52
C ILE A 127 5.38 -0.69 7.33
N MET A 128 5.24 0.00 6.18
CA MET A 128 6.17 1.04 5.76
C MET A 128 5.43 2.32 5.41
N SER A 129 6.00 3.45 5.79
CA SER A 129 5.58 4.77 5.30
C SER A 129 5.90 4.91 3.81
N ALA A 130 5.09 5.68 3.09
CA ALA A 130 5.27 5.95 1.66
C ALA A 130 4.96 7.40 1.31
#